data_c38c6b401c5f9bdf0b716af59cb6adf2
#
_entry.id   c38c6b401c5f9bdf0b716af59cb6adf2
#
_cell.length_a   1.000
_cell.length_b   1.000
_cell.length_c   1.000
_cell.angle_alpha   90.00
_cell.angle_beta   90.00
_cell.angle_gamma   90.00
#
_symmetry.space_group_name_H-M   'P 1'
#
loop_
_entity.id
_entity.type
_entity.pdbx_description
1 polymer ?
#
loop_
_entity_poly.entity_id
_entity_poly.type
_entity_poly.pdbx_seq_one_letter_code
_entity_poly.pdbx_strand_id
1 'polypeptide(L)'
;MKICKQIDEYIAFVRSDEAVVCKEQLLLCDFVEKVFAEEDVYVDEKQLERYLGLQKHFPYKLLPWEQFCFALHNCVYRRDGQLRFPVLVILVGRGAGKNGYLAFEDFALMTPINGVKYYHIDMF
;
A
#
# COMPACT_ATOMS: atom_id res chain seq x y z
N MET A 1 8.26 10.98 12.07
CA MET A 1 6.87 10.54 12.31
C MET A 1 6.80 9.04 12.11
N LYS A 2 6.11 8.34 13.00
CA LYS A 2 5.90 6.89 12.87
C LYS A 2 4.46 6.62 12.43
N ILE A 3 4.32 5.96 11.29
CA ILE A 3 3.02 5.58 10.73
C ILE A 3 2.84 4.06 10.83
N CYS A 4 3.59 3.31 10.04
CA CYS A 4 3.75 1.88 10.16
C CYS A 4 5.06 1.48 9.45
N LYS A 5 5.52 0.26 9.70
CA LYS A 5 6.81 -0.21 9.19
C LYS A 5 6.96 -0.02 7.67
N GLN A 6 5.98 -0.48 6.89
CA GLN A 6 6.07 -0.47 5.43
C GLN A 6 6.10 0.95 4.87
N ILE A 7 5.30 1.84 5.46
CA ILE A 7 5.24 3.23 5.03
C ILE A 7 6.52 3.96 5.46
N ASP A 8 6.92 3.82 6.72
CA ASP A 8 8.07 4.52 7.26
C ASP A 8 9.38 4.11 6.57
N GLU A 9 9.57 2.82 6.33
CA GLU A 9 10.77 2.32 5.66
C GLU A 9 10.87 2.82 4.22
N TYR A 10 9.76 2.84 3.50
CA TYR A 10 9.77 3.34 2.13
C TYR A 10 10.04 4.85 2.07
N ILE A 11 9.42 5.62 2.96
CA ILE A 11 9.68 7.07 3.02
C ILE A 11 11.17 7.34 3.32
N ALA A 12 11.73 6.62 4.29
CA ALA A 12 13.14 6.75 4.62
C ALA A 12 14.04 6.41 3.44
N PHE A 13 13.72 5.35 2.71
CA PHE A 13 14.47 4.96 1.51
C PHE A 13 14.40 6.05 0.43
N VAL A 14 13.20 6.56 0.13
CA VAL A 14 13.00 7.59 -0.91
C VAL A 14 13.80 8.85 -0.58
N ARG A 15 13.92 9.19 0.70
CA ARG A 15 14.65 10.38 1.15
C ARG A 15 16.14 10.15 1.36
N SER A 16 16.62 8.91 1.20
CA SER A 16 18.03 8.59 1.38
C SER A 16 18.86 9.03 0.16
N ASP A 17 20.14 9.23 0.37
CA ASP A 17 21.06 9.59 -0.71
C ASP A 17 21.31 8.44 -1.68
N GLU A 18 20.97 7.22 -1.30
CA GLU A 18 21.17 6.02 -2.11
C GLU A 18 20.08 5.81 -3.15
N ALA A 19 18.91 6.44 -2.97
CA ALA A 19 17.78 6.23 -3.84
C ALA A 19 17.82 7.15 -5.07
N VAL A 20 17.54 6.57 -6.24
CA VAL A 20 17.31 7.33 -7.46
C VAL A 20 15.79 7.46 -7.61
N VAL A 21 15.25 8.62 -7.27
CA VAL A 21 13.81 8.85 -7.26
C VAL A 21 13.46 10.13 -8.00
N CYS A 22 12.21 10.21 -8.46
CA CYS A 22 11.72 11.42 -9.10
C CYS A 22 11.09 12.37 -8.05
N LYS A 23 10.87 13.60 -8.49
CA LYS A 23 10.29 14.64 -7.63
C LYS A 23 8.92 14.22 -7.08
N GLU A 24 8.11 13.54 -7.88
CA GLU A 24 6.78 13.10 -7.49
C GLU A 24 6.79 12.10 -6.33
N GLN A 25 7.80 11.25 -6.27
CA GLN A 25 7.95 10.31 -5.14
C GLN A 25 8.23 11.07 -3.84
N LEU A 26 9.07 12.11 -3.90
CA LEU A 26 9.34 12.95 -2.73
C LEU A 26 8.08 13.71 -2.29
N LEU A 27 7.34 14.27 -3.26
CA LEU A 27 6.10 14.97 -2.97
C LEU A 27 5.04 14.04 -2.38
N LEU A 28 4.97 12.80 -2.85
CA LEU A 28 4.05 11.81 -2.31
C LEU A 28 4.37 11.49 -0.84
N CYS A 29 5.64 11.33 -0.51
CA CYS A 29 6.06 11.10 0.87
C CYS A 29 5.65 12.26 1.78
N ASP A 30 5.88 13.49 1.32
CA ASP A 30 5.49 14.69 2.06
C ASP A 30 3.98 14.76 2.26
N PHE A 31 3.22 14.44 1.22
CA PHE A 31 1.75 14.42 1.28
C PHE A 31 1.24 13.38 2.28
N VAL A 32 1.79 12.17 2.24
CA VAL A 32 1.38 11.09 3.16
C VAL A 32 1.63 11.52 4.61
N GLU A 33 2.80 12.04 4.91
CA GLU A 33 3.09 12.51 6.26
C GLU A 33 2.16 13.64 6.70
N LYS A 34 1.85 14.55 5.78
CA LYS A 34 0.91 15.64 6.06
C LYS A 34 -0.48 15.12 6.41
N VAL A 35 -0.97 14.13 5.65
CA VAL A 35 -2.28 13.51 5.92
C VAL A 35 -2.30 12.91 7.33
N PHE A 36 -1.27 12.14 7.70
CA PHE A 36 -1.22 11.53 9.02
C PHE A 36 -1.01 12.52 10.16
N ALA A 37 -0.40 13.67 9.87
CA ALA A 37 -0.21 14.74 10.86
C ALA A 37 -1.47 15.57 11.08
N GLU A 38 -2.25 15.81 10.03
CA GLU A 38 -3.35 16.78 10.06
C GLU A 38 -4.74 16.14 10.08
N GLU A 39 -4.87 14.91 9.61
CA GLU A 39 -6.17 14.22 9.54
C GLU A 39 -6.25 13.10 10.57
N ASP A 40 -7.47 12.77 10.95
CA ASP A 40 -7.73 11.68 11.89
C ASP A 40 -7.87 10.37 11.13
N VAL A 41 -6.72 9.82 10.73
CA VAL A 41 -6.64 8.56 10.00
C VAL A 41 -5.70 7.60 10.72
N TYR A 42 -5.85 6.31 10.45
CA TYR A 42 -5.02 5.29 11.08
C TYR A 42 -4.74 4.15 10.11
N VAL A 43 -3.66 3.42 10.37
CA VAL A 43 -3.34 2.19 9.64
C VAL A 43 -3.82 1.01 10.48
N ASP A 44 -4.58 0.12 9.85
CA ASP A 44 -4.89 -1.17 10.47
C ASP A 44 -3.71 -2.11 10.25
N GLU A 45 -2.75 -2.07 11.16
CA GLU A 45 -1.50 -2.82 11.04
C GLU A 45 -1.72 -4.33 11.11
N LYS A 46 -2.69 -4.80 11.89
CA LYS A 46 -3.01 -6.23 11.96
C LYS A 46 -3.55 -6.73 10.63
N GLN A 47 -4.44 -5.96 10.01
CA GLN A 47 -4.97 -6.27 8.70
C GLN A 47 -3.85 -6.30 7.66
N LEU A 48 -2.96 -5.31 7.69
CA LEU A 48 -1.83 -5.25 6.78
C LEU A 48 -0.91 -6.47 6.93
N GLU A 49 -0.59 -6.85 8.16
CA GLU A 49 0.22 -8.05 8.41
C GLU A 49 -0.44 -9.33 7.89
N ARG A 50 -1.76 -9.45 8.07
CA ARG A 50 -2.50 -10.60 7.55
C ARG A 50 -2.49 -10.62 6.02
N TYR A 51 -2.69 -9.49 5.38
CA TYR A 51 -2.61 -9.40 3.91
C TYR A 51 -1.21 -9.78 3.42
N LEU A 52 -0.18 -9.18 3.98
CA LEU A 52 1.20 -9.45 3.55
C LEU A 52 1.62 -10.89 3.83
N GLY A 53 1.03 -11.53 4.85
CA GLY A 53 1.24 -12.94 5.12
C GLY A 53 0.79 -13.86 3.99
N LEU A 54 -0.12 -13.40 3.12
CA LEU A 54 -0.56 -14.16 1.96
C LEU A 54 0.53 -14.31 0.90
N GLN A 55 1.62 -13.57 0.99
CA GLN A 55 2.75 -13.69 0.06
C GLN A 55 3.33 -15.10 0.02
N LYS A 56 3.16 -15.88 1.09
CA LYS A 56 3.61 -17.27 1.14
C LYS A 56 2.96 -18.17 0.08
N HIS A 57 1.83 -17.74 -0.49
CA HIS A 57 1.12 -18.48 -1.54
C HIS A 57 1.56 -18.06 -2.94
N PHE A 58 2.51 -17.14 -3.06
CA PHE A 58 2.98 -16.61 -4.33
C PHE A 58 4.46 -16.96 -4.54
N PRO A 59 4.90 -17.10 -5.80
CA PRO A 59 6.30 -17.40 -6.10
C PRO A 59 7.22 -16.17 -5.95
N TYR A 60 6.67 -15.01 -5.62
CA TYR A 60 7.41 -13.76 -5.46
C TYR A 60 6.91 -12.98 -4.25
N LYS A 61 7.73 -12.07 -3.77
CA LYS A 61 7.35 -11.15 -2.69
C LYS A 61 7.15 -9.75 -3.25
N LEU A 62 6.26 -9.00 -2.61
CA LEU A 62 6.06 -7.60 -2.98
C LEU A 62 7.32 -6.79 -2.70
N LEU A 63 7.66 -5.92 -3.63
CA LEU A 63 8.75 -4.98 -3.47
C LEU A 63 8.37 -3.89 -2.45
N PRO A 64 9.35 -3.19 -1.86
CA PRO A 64 9.04 -2.15 -0.87
C PRO A 64 8.05 -1.10 -1.34
N TRP A 65 8.16 -0.62 -2.58
CA TRP A 65 7.21 0.37 -3.10
C TRP A 65 5.81 -0.21 -3.27
N GLU A 66 5.72 -1.51 -3.59
CA GLU A 66 4.44 -2.20 -3.73
C GLU A 66 3.77 -2.36 -2.36
N GLN A 67 4.54 -2.70 -1.33
CA GLN A 67 4.02 -2.79 0.03
C GLN A 67 3.55 -1.44 0.54
N PHE A 68 4.29 -0.37 0.22
CA PHE A 68 3.90 1.00 0.55
C PHE A 68 2.56 1.37 -0.09
N CYS A 69 2.41 1.12 -1.39
CA CYS A 69 1.16 1.38 -2.10
C CYS A 69 0.01 0.55 -1.56
N PHE A 70 0.25 -0.73 -1.28
CA PHE A 70 -0.77 -1.63 -0.75
C PHE A 70 -1.27 -1.15 0.61
N ALA A 71 -0.35 -0.77 1.49
CA ALA A 71 -0.70 -0.28 2.82
C ALA A 71 -1.55 0.98 2.74
N LEU A 72 -1.16 1.94 1.90
CA LEU A 72 -1.91 3.19 1.75
C LEU A 72 -3.30 2.96 1.17
N HIS A 73 -3.39 2.11 0.16
CA HIS A 73 -4.65 1.91 -0.56
C HIS A 73 -5.66 1.06 0.23
N ASN A 74 -5.18 0.04 0.95
CA ASN A 74 -6.06 -0.97 1.52
C ASN A 74 -6.17 -0.96 3.04
N CYS A 75 -5.27 -0.29 3.75
CA CYS A 75 -5.17 -0.41 5.20
C CYS A 75 -5.18 0.93 5.94
N VAL A 76 -5.37 2.04 5.25
CA VAL A 76 -5.48 3.36 5.87
C VAL A 76 -6.95 3.78 5.90
N TYR A 77 -7.45 4.00 7.10
CA TYR A 77 -8.87 4.25 7.32
C TYR A 77 -9.11 5.58 8.01
N ARG A 78 -10.27 6.17 7.72
CA ARG A 78 -10.85 7.24 8.49
C ARG A 78 -11.56 6.68 9.73
N ARG A 79 -11.92 7.54 10.66
CA ARG A 79 -12.65 7.11 11.86
C ARG A 79 -14.01 6.52 11.56
N ASP A 80 -14.62 6.88 10.43
CA ASP A 80 -15.91 6.29 10.00
C ASP A 80 -15.76 4.89 9.39
N GLY A 81 -14.55 4.36 9.32
CA GLY A 81 -14.27 3.04 8.77
C GLY A 81 -14.09 2.99 7.27
N GLN A 82 -14.13 4.13 6.59
CA GLN A 82 -13.92 4.20 5.16
C GLN A 82 -12.44 4.37 4.81
N LEU A 83 -12.02 3.83 3.66
CA LEU A 83 -10.66 3.99 3.18
C LEU A 83 -10.34 5.47 2.89
N ARG A 84 -9.17 5.92 3.35
CA ARG A 84 -8.72 7.29 3.05
C ARG A 84 -8.27 7.44 1.61
N PHE A 85 -7.68 6.39 1.03
CA PHE A 85 -7.16 6.40 -0.34
C PHE A 85 -7.83 5.30 -1.17
N PRO A 86 -9.11 5.48 -1.53
CA PRO A 86 -9.87 4.42 -2.19
C PRO A 86 -9.49 4.20 -3.66
N VAL A 87 -8.70 5.09 -4.25
CA VAL A 87 -8.26 4.97 -5.64
C VAL A 87 -6.74 4.98 -5.70
N LEU A 88 -6.17 3.99 -6.38
CA LEU A 88 -4.73 3.89 -6.60
C LEU A 88 -4.47 3.89 -8.11
N VAL A 89 -3.64 4.82 -8.56
CA VAL A 89 -3.18 4.88 -9.95
C VAL A 89 -1.68 4.62 -9.97
N ILE A 90 -1.25 3.62 -10.73
CA ILE A 90 0.15 3.23 -10.84
C ILE A 90 0.63 3.50 -12.26
N LEU A 91 1.60 4.40 -12.39
CA LEU A 91 2.25 4.72 -13.65
C LEU A 91 3.72 4.31 -13.55
N VAL A 92 4.04 3.15 -14.08
CA VAL A 92 5.39 2.58 -14.04
C VAL A 92 5.75 1.99 -15.39
N GLY A 93 7.06 1.87 -15.64
CA GLY A 93 7.56 1.25 -16.86
C GLY A 93 7.29 -0.25 -16.90
N ARG A 94 7.42 -0.85 -18.08
CA ARG A 94 7.33 -2.30 -18.24
C ARG A 94 8.39 -2.99 -17.39
N GLY A 95 8.03 -4.14 -16.82
CA GLY A 95 8.93 -4.94 -16.01
C GLY A 95 9.11 -4.45 -14.58
N ALA A 96 8.37 -3.43 -14.15
CA ALA A 96 8.46 -2.92 -12.78
C ALA A 96 7.66 -3.73 -11.76
N GLY A 97 7.00 -4.82 -12.18
CA GLY A 97 6.27 -5.69 -11.25
C GLY A 97 4.79 -5.36 -11.08
N LYS A 98 4.25 -4.47 -11.90
CA LYS A 98 2.86 -4.03 -11.79
C LYS A 98 1.86 -5.19 -11.86
N ASN A 99 2.04 -6.11 -12.82
CA ASN A 99 1.13 -7.24 -12.96
C ASN A 99 1.16 -8.18 -11.76
N GLY A 100 2.36 -8.39 -11.20
CA GLY A 100 2.51 -9.18 -9.97
C GLY A 100 1.81 -8.53 -8.79
N TYR A 101 1.95 -7.21 -8.65
CA TYR A 101 1.25 -6.46 -7.63
C TYR A 101 -0.27 -6.59 -7.75
N LEU A 102 -0.80 -6.40 -8.94
CA LEU A 102 -2.24 -6.48 -9.18
C LEU A 102 -2.79 -7.88 -8.90
N ALA A 103 -2.06 -8.92 -9.31
CA ALA A 103 -2.47 -10.30 -9.03
C ALA A 103 -2.52 -10.56 -7.51
N PHE A 104 -1.54 -10.09 -6.77
CA PHE A 104 -1.53 -10.22 -5.31
C PHE A 104 -2.68 -9.45 -4.67
N GLU A 105 -2.88 -8.20 -5.07
CA GLU A 105 -3.95 -7.38 -4.50
C GLU A 105 -5.33 -7.98 -4.77
N ASP A 106 -5.58 -8.43 -5.99
CA ASP A 106 -6.85 -9.07 -6.33
C ASP A 106 -7.09 -10.31 -5.45
N PHE A 107 -6.08 -11.16 -5.29
CA PHE A 107 -6.20 -12.33 -4.43
C PHE A 107 -6.48 -11.93 -2.98
N ALA A 108 -5.71 -10.98 -2.46
CA ALA A 108 -5.83 -10.55 -1.07
C ALA A 108 -7.21 -9.99 -0.77
N LEU A 109 -7.74 -9.17 -1.66
CA LEU A 109 -9.05 -8.53 -1.48
C LEU A 109 -10.22 -9.51 -1.61
N MET A 110 -10.00 -10.67 -2.21
CA MET A 110 -11.01 -11.73 -2.28
C MET A 110 -11.08 -12.55 -0.99
N THR A 111 -10.14 -12.38 -0.07
CA THR A 111 -10.13 -13.10 1.21
C THR A 111 -11.00 -12.36 2.24
N PRO A 112 -11.47 -13.07 3.30
CA PRO A 112 -12.25 -12.42 4.37
C PRO A 112 -11.48 -11.34 5.16
N ILE A 113 -10.19 -11.19 4.95
CA ILE A 113 -9.36 -10.20 5.65
C ILE A 113 -9.88 -8.77 5.40
N ASN A 114 -10.49 -8.52 4.23
CA ASN A 114 -11.02 -7.19 3.90
C ASN A 114 -12.24 -6.77 4.73
N GLY A 115 -12.77 -7.67 5.56
CA GLY A 115 -13.92 -7.38 6.42
C GLY A 115 -15.29 -7.54 5.75
N VAL A 116 -15.33 -7.96 4.48
CA VAL A 116 -16.58 -8.26 3.80
C VAL A 116 -16.68 -9.75 3.51
N LYS A 117 -17.91 -10.24 3.42
CA LYS A 117 -18.16 -11.67 3.20
C LYS A 117 -17.89 -12.08 1.76
N TYR A 118 -18.19 -11.21 0.81
CA TYR A 118 -17.96 -11.44 -0.61
C TYR A 118 -17.25 -10.23 -1.21
N TYR A 119 -16.35 -10.47 -2.13
CA TYR A 119 -15.69 -9.42 -2.89
C TYR A 119 -15.63 -9.84 -4.34
N HIS A 120 -16.18 -9.02 -5.21
CA HIS A 120 -16.18 -9.26 -6.65
C HIS A 120 -15.13 -8.37 -7.30
N ILE A 121 -14.23 -8.98 -8.06
CA ILE A 121 -13.19 -8.25 -8.79
C ILE A 121 -13.33 -8.57 -10.26
N ASP A 122 -13.48 -7.53 -11.07
CA ASP A 122 -13.46 -7.65 -12.51
C ASP A 122 -12.02 -7.50 -12.99
N MET A 123 -11.50 -8.53 -13.61
CA MET A 123 -10.15 -8.56 -14.15
C MET A 123 -10.19 -8.46 -15.67
N PHE A 124 -9.44 -7.51 -16.20
CA PHE A 124 -9.35 -7.26 -17.62
C PHE A 124 -7.96 -7.52 -18.17
#